data_5d13cd747635fa092fd2f75fa3483d01
#
_entry.id   5d13cd747635fa092fd2f75fa3483d01
#
_cell.length_a   1.000
_cell.length_b   1.000
_cell.length_c   1.000
_cell.angle_alpha   90.00
_cell.angle_beta   90.00
_cell.angle_gamma   90.00
#
_symmetry.space_group_name_H-M   'P 1'
#
loop_
_entity.id
_entity.type
_entity.pdbx_description
1 polymer ?
#
loop_
_entity_poly.entity_id
_entity_poly.type
_entity_poly.pdbx_seq_one_letter_code
_entity_poly.pdbx_strand_id
1 'polypeptide(L)'
;KWLSAVWMGRRPVSSVSEPKSGWRAAALLAQGALLGRFSLERIEHASGLRITESLEPLFDDWTAAGLLRRTGALGTWIRLTDAGLYWHQALAARMALRIDAAELLELPHRLLGGRRFEAAAQIIPADVWESAERAAALS
;
A
#
# COMPACT_ATOMS: atom_id res chain seq x y z
N LYS A 1 -26.55 -14.22 12.27
CA LYS A 1 -25.95 -15.25 11.38
C LYS A 1 -24.64 -15.84 11.90
N TRP A 2 -23.75 -15.05 12.47
CA TRP A 2 -22.46 -15.53 12.98
C TRP A 2 -22.63 -16.47 14.20
N LEU A 3 -23.43 -16.06 15.17
CA LEU A 3 -23.72 -16.87 16.38
C LEU A 3 -24.38 -18.19 16.04
N SER A 4 -25.30 -18.22 15.09
CA SER A 4 -25.96 -19.47 14.67
C SER A 4 -24.99 -20.46 14.02
N ALA A 5 -24.01 -19.97 13.25
CA ALA A 5 -23.00 -20.82 12.63
C ALA A 5 -22.06 -21.47 13.67
N VAL A 6 -21.66 -20.70 14.70
CA VAL A 6 -20.83 -21.19 15.80
C VAL A 6 -21.57 -22.26 16.62
N TRP A 7 -22.85 -22.05 16.92
CA TRP A 7 -23.71 -23.01 17.62
C TRP A 7 -23.87 -24.34 16.89
N MET A 8 -23.87 -24.30 15.57
CA MET A 8 -23.93 -25.51 14.74
C MET A 8 -22.56 -26.16 14.48
N GLY A 9 -21.49 -25.70 15.15
CA GLY A 9 -20.13 -26.21 14.95
C GLY A 9 -19.56 -25.93 13.56
N ARG A 10 -20.19 -25.01 12.81
CA ARG A 10 -19.72 -24.57 11.49
C ARG A 10 -18.79 -23.39 11.65
N ARG A 11 -17.72 -23.38 10.89
CA ARG A 11 -16.86 -22.18 10.81
C ARG A 11 -17.68 -21.02 10.25
N PRO A 12 -17.72 -19.86 10.93
CA PRO A 12 -18.49 -18.69 10.48
C PRO A 12 -17.82 -17.96 9.30
N VAL A 13 -17.34 -18.72 8.33
CA VAL A 13 -16.68 -18.18 7.14
C VAL A 13 -17.71 -18.23 6.03
N SER A 14 -18.17 -17.07 5.57
CA SER A 14 -19.15 -16.95 4.50
C SER A 14 -18.53 -17.06 3.11
N SER A 15 -17.26 -16.70 2.96
CA SER A 15 -16.51 -16.81 1.72
C SER A 15 -15.02 -16.82 1.98
N VAL A 16 -14.28 -17.59 1.20
CA VAL A 16 -12.82 -17.55 1.13
C VAL A 16 -12.47 -17.13 -0.30
N SER A 17 -11.84 -15.97 -0.44
CA SER A 17 -11.28 -15.54 -1.71
C SER A 17 -9.78 -15.47 -1.60
N GLU A 18 -9.07 -15.93 -2.63
CA GLU A 18 -7.63 -15.67 -2.70
C GLU A 18 -7.39 -14.16 -2.81
N PRO A 19 -6.48 -13.61 -1.97
CA PRO A 19 -6.12 -12.22 -2.09
C PRO A 19 -5.49 -11.97 -3.47
N LYS A 20 -5.96 -10.94 -4.15
CA LYS A 20 -5.36 -10.50 -5.41
C LYS A 20 -3.91 -10.09 -5.19
N SER A 21 -3.10 -10.21 -6.22
CA SER A 21 -1.67 -9.85 -6.17
C SER A 21 -1.44 -8.42 -5.67
N GLY A 22 -2.27 -7.46 -6.07
CA GLY A 22 -2.22 -6.08 -5.58
C GLY A 22 -2.50 -5.96 -4.08
N TRP A 23 -3.40 -6.73 -3.55
CA TRP A 23 -3.67 -6.78 -2.11
C TRP A 23 -2.49 -7.32 -1.31
N ARG A 24 -1.84 -8.35 -1.83
CA ARG A 24 -0.64 -8.92 -1.20
C ARG A 24 0.50 -7.91 -1.20
N ALA A 25 0.75 -7.24 -2.32
CA ALA A 25 1.75 -6.19 -2.41
C ALA A 25 1.46 -5.04 -1.44
N ALA A 26 0.22 -4.55 -1.40
CA ALA A 26 -0.20 -3.48 -0.50
C ALA A 26 -0.03 -3.88 0.99
N ALA A 27 -0.39 -5.11 1.36
CA ALA A 27 -0.21 -5.61 2.71
C ALA A 27 1.27 -5.70 3.11
N LEU A 28 2.13 -6.17 2.22
CA LEU A 28 3.57 -6.24 2.45
C LEU A 28 4.20 -4.85 2.55
N LEU A 29 3.76 -3.89 1.76
CA LEU A 29 4.19 -2.50 1.84
C LEU A 29 3.73 -1.86 3.16
N ALA A 30 2.50 -2.09 3.57
CA ALA A 30 1.98 -1.58 4.85
C ALA A 30 2.76 -2.15 6.04
N GLN A 31 3.04 -3.44 6.02
CA GLN A 31 3.88 -4.08 7.03
C GLN A 31 5.31 -3.51 7.02
N GLY A 32 5.89 -3.34 5.85
CA GLY A 32 7.22 -2.74 5.69
C GLY A 32 7.27 -1.30 6.19
N ALA A 33 6.26 -0.51 5.89
CA ALA A 33 6.14 0.87 6.39
C ALA A 33 6.04 0.92 7.92
N LEU A 34 5.25 0.02 8.51
CA LEU A 34 5.14 -0.11 9.96
C LEU A 34 6.49 -0.48 10.61
N LEU A 35 7.25 -1.37 9.98
CA LEU A 35 8.58 -1.76 10.44
C LEU A 35 9.68 -0.73 10.12
N GLY A 36 9.36 0.25 9.30
CA GLY A 36 10.27 1.30 8.87
C GLY A 36 11.28 0.90 7.80
N ARG A 37 11.18 -0.30 7.26
CA ARG A 37 12.05 -0.78 6.18
C ARG A 37 11.38 -1.88 5.37
N PHE A 38 11.63 -1.88 4.07
CA PHE A 38 11.17 -2.94 3.17
C PHE A 38 12.04 -3.00 1.90
N SER A 39 12.00 -4.15 1.24
CA SER A 39 12.65 -4.37 -0.04
C SER A 39 11.61 -4.51 -1.13
N LEU A 40 11.69 -3.65 -2.15
CA LEU A 40 10.81 -3.70 -3.31
C LEU A 40 10.93 -5.02 -4.06
N GLU A 41 12.16 -5.48 -4.27
CA GLU A 41 12.44 -6.75 -4.95
C GLU A 41 11.76 -7.93 -4.25
N ARG A 42 11.84 -7.99 -2.91
CA ARG A 42 11.19 -9.07 -2.14
C ARG A 42 9.67 -8.99 -2.22
N ILE A 43 9.12 -7.80 -2.22
CA ILE A 43 7.66 -7.59 -2.35
C ILE A 43 7.19 -7.98 -3.76
N GLU A 44 7.92 -7.58 -4.80
CA GLU A 44 7.63 -7.98 -6.17
C GLU A 44 7.68 -9.51 -6.34
N HIS A 45 8.71 -10.13 -5.79
CA HIS A 45 8.83 -11.59 -5.84
C HIS A 45 7.68 -12.30 -5.10
N ALA A 46 7.33 -11.83 -3.91
CA ALA A 46 6.27 -12.43 -3.09
C ALA A 46 4.86 -12.19 -3.63
N SER A 47 4.61 -11.06 -4.28
CA SER A 47 3.31 -10.70 -4.83
C SER A 47 3.11 -11.10 -6.29
N GLY A 48 4.21 -11.29 -7.03
CA GLY A 48 4.19 -11.52 -8.47
C GLY A 48 3.88 -10.27 -9.29
N LEU A 49 3.85 -9.09 -8.67
CA LEU A 49 3.58 -7.81 -9.33
C LEU A 49 4.84 -6.95 -9.45
N ARG A 50 4.97 -6.26 -10.57
CA ARG A 50 5.95 -5.19 -10.75
C ARG A 50 5.41 -3.89 -10.20
N ILE A 51 5.89 -3.50 -9.03
CA ILE A 51 5.43 -2.30 -8.32
C ILE A 51 6.45 -1.17 -8.36
N THR A 52 7.70 -1.47 -8.64
CA THR A 52 8.80 -0.49 -8.58
C THR A 52 8.54 0.68 -9.51
N GLU A 53 8.20 0.44 -10.77
CA GLU A 53 7.94 1.52 -11.73
C GLU A 53 6.78 2.44 -11.31
N SER A 54 5.72 1.86 -10.74
CA SER A 54 4.55 2.62 -10.29
C SER A 54 4.82 3.46 -9.05
N LEU A 55 5.74 3.01 -8.21
CA LEU A 55 6.06 3.66 -6.93
C LEU A 55 7.28 4.61 -7.03
N GLU A 56 8.08 4.48 -8.07
CA GLU A 56 9.29 5.28 -8.27
C GLU A 56 9.06 6.79 -8.10
N PRO A 57 8.05 7.39 -8.76
CA PRO A 57 7.79 8.82 -8.60
C PRO A 57 7.48 9.22 -7.15
N LEU A 58 6.74 8.39 -6.40
CA LEU A 58 6.46 8.64 -4.99
C LEU A 58 7.72 8.57 -4.15
N PHE A 59 8.58 7.60 -4.40
CA PHE A 59 9.82 7.45 -3.65
C PHE A 59 10.81 8.56 -3.93
N ASP A 60 10.86 9.08 -5.15
CA ASP A 60 11.67 10.24 -5.48
C ASP A 60 11.20 11.48 -4.73
N ASP A 61 9.90 11.75 -4.74
CA ASP A 61 9.31 12.87 -3.99
C ASP A 61 9.54 12.72 -2.49
N TRP A 62 9.32 11.55 -1.94
CA TRP A 62 9.49 11.30 -0.51
C TRP A 62 10.96 11.26 -0.06
N THR A 63 11.86 10.88 -0.94
CA THR A 63 13.31 11.00 -0.68
C THR A 63 13.71 12.46 -0.62
N ALA A 64 13.27 13.27 -1.57
CA ALA A 64 13.51 14.70 -1.59
C ALA A 64 12.90 15.40 -0.36
N ALA A 65 11.76 14.92 0.11
CA ALA A 65 11.08 15.43 1.31
C ALA A 65 11.66 14.94 2.64
N GLY A 66 12.64 14.03 2.62
CA GLY A 66 13.25 13.50 3.84
C GLY A 66 12.40 12.47 4.58
N LEU A 67 11.41 11.87 3.94
CA LEU A 67 10.54 10.85 4.54
C LEU A 67 11.13 9.44 4.47
N LEU A 68 11.95 9.18 3.47
CA LEU A 68 12.62 7.90 3.30
C LEU A 68 14.02 8.05 2.71
N ARG A 69 14.78 6.97 2.82
CA ARG A 69 16.10 6.82 2.20
C ARG A 69 16.15 5.51 1.45
N ARG A 70 16.83 5.52 0.33
CA ARG A 70 17.18 4.31 -0.40
C ARG A 70 18.48 3.75 0.12
N THR A 71 18.51 2.47 0.39
CA THR A 71 19.67 1.74 0.89
C THR A 71 19.90 0.48 0.08
N GLY A 72 21.06 -0.17 0.30
CA GLY A 72 21.47 -1.35 -0.45
C GLY A 72 22.19 -1.01 -1.76
N ALA A 73 22.86 -2.00 -2.34
CA ALA A 73 23.75 -1.84 -3.49
C ALA A 73 23.05 -1.29 -4.76
N LEU A 74 21.75 -1.56 -4.91
CA LEU A 74 20.93 -1.12 -6.05
C LEU A 74 19.80 -0.17 -5.64
N GLY A 75 19.80 0.36 -4.43
CA GLY A 75 18.73 1.22 -3.94
C GLY A 75 17.35 0.54 -3.82
N THR A 76 17.33 -0.79 -3.79
CA THR A 76 16.09 -1.59 -3.73
C THR A 76 15.51 -1.70 -2.32
N TRP A 77 16.29 -1.37 -1.31
CA TRP A 77 15.85 -1.27 0.06
C TRP A 77 15.39 0.14 0.38
N ILE A 78 14.23 0.24 0.95
CA ILE A 78 13.62 1.50 1.42
C ILE A 78 13.66 1.50 2.94
N ARG A 79 14.14 2.59 3.51
CA ARG A 79 14.14 2.85 4.96
C ARG A 79 13.44 4.16 5.24
N LEU A 80 12.44 4.13 6.11
CA LEU A 80 11.77 5.34 6.54
C LEU A 80 12.65 6.11 7.53
N THR A 81 12.63 7.44 7.44
CA THR A 81 13.17 8.34 8.45
C THR A 81 12.20 8.43 9.63
N ASP A 82 12.56 9.14 10.70
CA ASP A 82 11.66 9.37 11.83
C ASP A 82 10.36 10.07 11.38
N ALA A 83 10.48 11.04 10.46
CA ALA A 83 9.33 11.68 9.85
C ALA A 83 8.48 10.70 9.03
N GLY A 84 9.12 9.83 8.24
CA GLY A 84 8.45 8.78 7.50
C GLY A 84 7.75 7.77 8.40
N LEU A 85 8.36 7.39 9.52
CA LEU A 85 7.75 6.50 10.50
C LEU A 85 6.50 7.13 11.14
N TYR A 86 6.54 8.40 11.43
CA TYR A 86 5.37 9.11 11.94
C TYR A 86 4.18 9.04 10.97
N TRP A 87 4.45 9.12 9.67
CA TRP A 87 3.45 9.10 8.60
C TRP A 87 3.27 7.74 7.93
N HIS A 88 3.79 6.66 8.50
CA HIS A 88 3.84 5.33 7.85
C HIS A 88 2.50 4.85 7.31
N GLN A 89 1.38 5.11 8.01
CA GLN A 89 0.05 4.71 7.54
C GLN A 89 -0.37 5.48 6.29
N ALA A 90 -0.15 6.78 6.26
CA ALA A 90 -0.44 7.62 5.10
C ALA A 90 0.41 7.22 3.89
N LEU A 91 1.69 6.96 4.11
CA LEU A 91 2.59 6.50 3.06
C LEU A 91 2.17 5.12 2.52
N ALA A 92 1.83 4.19 3.40
CA ALA A 92 1.35 2.85 3.03
C ALA A 92 0.09 2.92 2.17
N ALA A 93 -0.85 3.75 2.56
CA ALA A 93 -2.10 3.93 1.84
C ALA A 93 -1.89 4.58 0.46
N ARG A 94 -0.97 5.55 0.35
CA ARG A 94 -0.61 6.16 -0.94
C ARG A 94 0.03 5.14 -1.88
N MET A 95 0.91 4.30 -1.37
CA MET A 95 1.48 3.19 -2.13
C MET A 95 0.40 2.22 -2.60
N ALA A 96 -0.54 1.84 -1.74
CA ALA A 96 -1.65 0.96 -2.09
C ALA A 96 -2.51 1.53 -3.22
N LEU A 97 -2.84 2.82 -3.18
CA LEU A 97 -3.59 3.49 -4.25
C LEU A 97 -2.86 3.47 -5.59
N ARG A 98 -1.55 3.60 -5.60
CA ARG A 98 -0.75 3.50 -6.83
C ARG A 98 -0.74 2.09 -7.40
N ILE A 99 -0.70 1.07 -6.55
CA ILE A 99 -0.75 -0.33 -6.97
C ILE A 99 -2.13 -0.65 -7.54
N ASP A 100 -3.19 -0.24 -6.89
CA ASP A 100 -4.56 -0.42 -7.39
C ASP A 100 -4.76 0.27 -8.74
N ALA A 101 -4.23 1.47 -8.91
CA ALA A 101 -4.30 2.18 -10.18
C ALA A 101 -3.54 1.43 -11.30
N ALA A 102 -2.37 0.90 -11.02
CA ALA A 102 -1.59 0.13 -11.98
C ALA A 102 -2.28 -1.19 -12.34
N GLU A 103 -2.83 -1.90 -11.36
CA GLU A 103 -3.58 -3.14 -11.57
C GLU A 103 -4.87 -2.90 -12.37
N LEU A 104 -5.53 -1.75 -12.16
CA LEU A 104 -6.71 -1.35 -12.91
C LEU A 104 -6.44 -1.06 -14.38
N LEU A 105 -5.27 -0.55 -14.71
CA LEU A 105 -4.87 -0.30 -16.11
C LEU A 105 -4.63 -1.60 -16.89
N GLU A 106 -4.32 -2.69 -16.20
CA GLU A 106 -4.13 -4.01 -16.81
C GLU A 106 -5.44 -4.81 -16.93
N LEU A 107 -6.50 -4.41 -16.23
CA LEU A 107 -7.79 -5.10 -16.25
C LEU A 107 -8.64 -4.65 -17.46
N PRO A 108 -9.37 -5.59 -18.13
CA PRO A 108 -10.35 -5.22 -19.13
C PRO A 108 -11.37 -4.23 -18.57
N HIS A 109 -11.69 -3.20 -19.31
CA HIS A 109 -12.61 -2.10 -18.94
C HIS A 109 -13.96 -2.54 -18.34
N ARG A 110 -14.38 -3.76 -18.58
CA ARG A 110 -15.63 -4.33 -18.05
C ARG A 110 -15.64 -4.58 -16.54
N LEU A 111 -14.47 -4.67 -15.92
CA LEU A 111 -14.31 -4.98 -14.49
C LEU A 111 -14.01 -3.74 -13.64
N LEU A 112 -13.89 -2.59 -14.29
CA LEU A 112 -13.61 -1.30 -13.66
C LEU A 112 -14.90 -0.66 -13.14
N GLY A 113 -15.57 -1.31 -12.18
CA GLY A 113 -16.55 -0.60 -11.37
C GLY A 113 -15.82 0.38 -10.44
N GLY A 114 -16.03 1.70 -10.61
CA GLY A 114 -15.35 2.79 -9.89
C GLY A 114 -15.45 2.75 -8.36
N ARG A 115 -16.18 1.81 -7.80
CA ARG A 115 -16.41 1.63 -6.36
C ARG A 115 -15.15 1.31 -5.55
N ARG A 116 -14.11 0.75 -6.16
CA ARG A 116 -12.85 0.45 -5.44
C ARG A 116 -12.02 1.69 -5.16
N PHE A 117 -12.00 2.63 -6.08
CA PHE A 117 -11.30 3.90 -5.89
C PHE A 117 -11.96 4.76 -4.81
N GLU A 118 -13.27 4.81 -4.80
CA GLU A 118 -14.03 5.54 -3.78
C GLU A 118 -13.82 4.93 -2.38
N ALA A 119 -13.85 3.60 -2.25
CA ALA A 119 -13.63 2.93 -0.97
C ALA A 119 -12.21 3.15 -0.42
N ALA A 120 -11.18 3.09 -1.26
CA ALA A 120 -9.80 3.34 -0.84
C ALA A 120 -9.54 4.83 -0.53
N ALA A 121 -10.15 5.74 -1.26
CA ALA A 121 -10.07 7.17 -1.02
C ALA A 121 -10.81 7.60 0.26
N GLN A 122 -11.86 6.87 0.66
CA GLN A 122 -12.61 7.14 1.90
C GLN A 122 -11.90 6.67 3.18
N ILE A 123 -10.96 5.72 3.07
CA ILE A 123 -10.23 5.20 4.24
C ILE A 123 -9.25 6.22 4.80
N ILE A 124 -8.80 7.18 3.99
CA ILE A 124 -7.85 8.20 4.42
C ILE A 124 -8.44 9.56 4.15
N PRO A 125 -8.74 10.32 5.21
CA PRO A 125 -9.20 11.69 5.07
C PRO A 125 -8.22 12.53 4.26
N ALA A 126 -8.74 13.41 3.40
CA ALA A 126 -7.91 14.27 2.55
C ALA A 126 -6.94 15.16 3.35
N ASP A 127 -7.33 15.56 4.56
CA ASP A 127 -6.50 16.31 5.49
C ASP A 127 -5.23 15.58 5.95
N VAL A 128 -5.28 14.26 6.00
CA VAL A 128 -4.09 13.44 6.31
C VAL A 128 -3.08 13.50 5.17
N TRP A 129 -3.55 13.50 3.92
CA TRP A 129 -2.71 13.66 2.74
C TRP A 129 -2.07 15.03 2.68
N GLU A 130 -2.86 16.06 2.84
CA GLU A 130 -2.37 17.44 2.85
C GLU A 130 -1.37 17.68 3.97
N SER A 131 -1.59 17.08 5.14
CA SER A 131 -0.66 17.16 6.27
C SER A 131 0.65 16.44 5.98
N ALA A 132 0.61 15.27 5.35
CA ALA A 132 1.79 14.54 4.94
C ALA A 132 2.59 15.29 3.86
N GLU A 133 1.89 15.86 2.87
CA GLU A 133 2.49 16.67 1.82
C GLU A 133 3.10 17.97 2.36
N ARG A 134 2.45 18.62 3.34
CA ARG A 134 2.99 19.80 4.01
C ARG A 134 4.21 19.47 4.87
N ALA A 135 4.18 18.37 5.61
CA ALA A 135 5.34 17.90 6.38
C ALA A 135 6.52 17.58 5.45
N ALA A 136 6.24 17.01 4.29
CA ALA A 136 7.21 16.76 3.24
C ALA A 136 7.81 18.04 2.65
N ALA A 137 7.01 19.08 2.46
CA ALA A 137 7.45 20.37 1.92
C ALA A 137 8.27 21.20 2.91
N LEU A 138 8.14 20.96 4.22
CA LEU A 138 8.87 21.66 5.30
C LEU A 138 10.18 21.00 5.70
N SER A 139 10.45 19.82 5.19
CA SER A 139 11.71 19.10 5.42
C SER A 139 12.68 19.36 4.28
#